data_576ca1bdd513f331fd6f0256d5262422
#
_entry.id   576ca1bdd513f331fd6f0256d5262422
#
_cell.length_a   1.000
_cell.length_b   1.000
_cell.length_c   1.000
_cell.angle_alpha   90.00
_cell.angle_beta   90.00
_cell.angle_gamma   90.00
#
_symmetry.space_group_name_H-M   'P 1'
#
loop_
_entity.id
_entity.type
_entity.pdbx_description
1 polymer ?
#
loop_
_entity_poly.entity_id
_entity_poly.type
_entity_poly.pdbx_seq_one_letter_code
_entity_poly.pdbx_strand_id
1 'polypeptide(L)'
;MIHPPPFAASVDQLSERFLSDAIGSEVSGFHTERIGEDRGMLGEIFRLEIFFVDNELEPLTIVAKFAAMREETLALARQGRTHERELRSYDELLAPTPVNVPKMLASWYNAETAEFLLLQELINADTSVDQIAILSEKQARLVISEMAKLLAF
;
A
#
# COMPACT_ATOMS: atom_id res chain seq x y z
N MET A 1 5.80 8.52 7.66
CA MET A 1 5.04 9.45 8.53
C MET A 1 3.57 9.37 8.14
N ILE A 2 2.67 9.10 9.08
CA ILE A 2 1.23 9.01 8.85
C ILE A 2 0.63 10.42 8.90
N HIS A 3 -0.08 10.84 7.86
CA HIS A 3 -0.75 12.13 7.78
C HIS A 3 -2.21 12.02 8.25
N PRO A 4 -2.73 13.02 9.00
CA PRO A 4 -4.14 13.07 9.38
C PRO A 4 -5.04 13.51 8.22
N PRO A 5 -6.39 13.31 8.30
CA PRO A 5 -7.32 13.83 7.30
C PRO A 5 -7.27 15.38 7.21
N PRO A 6 -7.75 15.97 6.08
CA PRO A 6 -8.44 15.30 4.99
C PRO A 6 -7.49 14.61 4.00
N PHE A 7 -7.91 13.47 3.48
CA PHE A 7 -7.20 12.72 2.44
C PHE A 7 -8.21 11.96 1.56
N ALA A 8 -7.74 11.41 0.43
CA ALA A 8 -8.55 10.53 -0.40
C ALA A 8 -8.83 9.21 0.33
N ALA A 9 -10.04 8.99 0.81
CA ALA A 9 -10.43 7.77 1.52
C ALA A 9 -10.87 6.63 0.58
N SER A 10 -11.03 6.93 -0.72
CA SER A 10 -11.35 5.96 -1.78
C SER A 10 -10.67 6.34 -3.09
N VAL A 11 -10.63 5.41 -4.04
CA VAL A 11 -10.04 5.65 -5.37
C VAL A 11 -10.75 6.79 -6.11
N ASP A 12 -12.07 6.93 -5.96
CA ASP A 12 -12.87 7.97 -6.61
C ASP A 12 -12.57 9.40 -6.10
N GLN A 13 -11.91 9.51 -4.96
CA GLN A 13 -11.49 10.80 -4.38
C GLN A 13 -10.05 11.18 -4.75
N LEU A 14 -9.33 10.31 -5.46
CA LEU A 14 -8.03 10.66 -6.00
C LEU A 14 -8.15 11.77 -7.04
N SER A 15 -7.16 12.64 -7.07
CA SER A 15 -7.02 13.69 -8.08
C SER A 15 -5.56 13.90 -8.43
N GLU A 16 -5.31 14.51 -9.60
CA GLU A 16 -3.95 14.86 -10.05
C GLU A 16 -3.25 15.73 -9.00
N ARG A 17 -3.99 16.69 -8.42
CA ARG A 17 -3.46 17.56 -7.37
C ARG A 17 -3.04 16.78 -6.13
N PHE A 18 -3.90 15.88 -5.65
CA PHE A 18 -3.58 15.05 -4.49
C PHE A 18 -2.34 14.18 -4.73
N LEU A 19 -2.26 13.54 -5.91
CA LEU A 19 -1.12 12.73 -6.29
C LEU A 19 0.15 13.56 -6.47
N SER A 20 0.04 14.78 -7.04
CA SER A 20 1.17 15.71 -7.15
C SER A 20 1.75 16.07 -5.79
N ASP A 21 0.89 16.42 -4.83
CA ASP A 21 1.31 16.73 -3.46
C ASP A 21 1.94 15.51 -2.76
N ALA A 22 1.39 14.31 -3.00
CA ALA A 22 1.88 13.07 -2.39
C ALA A 22 3.23 12.60 -2.94
N ILE A 23 3.46 12.78 -4.25
CA ILE A 23 4.63 12.26 -4.97
C ILE A 23 5.74 13.33 -5.05
N GLY A 24 5.37 14.62 -4.99
CA GLY A 24 6.30 15.74 -5.12
C GLY A 24 6.67 16.06 -6.56
N SER A 25 5.84 15.66 -7.53
CA SER A 25 5.99 15.96 -8.96
C SER A 25 4.62 16.25 -9.56
N GLU A 26 4.53 17.18 -10.50
CA GLU A 26 3.26 17.61 -11.10
C GLU A 26 2.69 16.49 -11.99
N VAL A 27 1.51 15.97 -11.59
CA VAL A 27 0.79 14.88 -12.27
C VAL A 27 -0.13 15.48 -13.34
N SER A 28 -0.05 14.97 -14.57
CA SER A 28 -0.92 15.36 -15.69
C SER A 28 -2.14 14.46 -15.85
N GLY A 29 -2.11 13.26 -15.27
CA GLY A 29 -3.19 12.29 -15.32
C GLY A 29 -2.79 10.97 -14.67
N PHE A 30 -3.76 10.09 -14.45
CA PHE A 30 -3.50 8.75 -13.93
C PHE A 30 -4.59 7.76 -14.36
N HIS A 31 -4.23 6.49 -14.41
CA HIS A 31 -5.15 5.36 -14.58
C HIS A 31 -5.17 4.50 -13.34
N THR A 32 -6.35 3.94 -13.02
CA THR A 32 -6.54 3.04 -11.90
C THR A 32 -7.03 1.68 -12.37
N GLU A 33 -6.48 0.62 -11.82
CA GLU A 33 -6.90 -0.76 -12.04
C GLU A 33 -7.06 -1.44 -10.68
N ARG A 34 -8.24 -1.98 -10.38
CA ARG A 34 -8.45 -2.75 -9.17
C ARG A 34 -7.73 -4.09 -9.28
N ILE A 35 -6.96 -4.45 -8.27
CA ILE A 35 -6.22 -5.71 -8.20
C ILE A 35 -6.61 -6.49 -6.95
N GLY A 36 -6.60 -7.82 -7.04
CA GLY A 36 -6.87 -8.69 -5.87
C GLY A 36 -8.33 -8.72 -5.42
N GLU A 37 -9.29 -8.69 -6.34
CA GLU A 37 -10.75 -8.56 -6.07
C GLU A 37 -11.30 -9.54 -5.03
N ASP A 38 -10.74 -10.75 -4.90
CA ASP A 38 -11.22 -11.79 -3.98
C ASP A 38 -10.30 -12.03 -2.77
N ARG A 39 -9.26 -11.21 -2.56
CA ARG A 39 -8.15 -11.54 -1.65
C ARG A 39 -7.94 -10.58 -0.49
N GLY A 40 -8.58 -9.41 -0.50
CA GLY A 40 -8.45 -8.41 0.56
C GLY A 40 -9.67 -8.40 1.49
N MET A 41 -9.57 -9.03 2.67
CA MET A 41 -10.67 -9.03 3.64
C MET A 41 -10.92 -7.65 4.26
N LEU A 42 -9.90 -6.80 4.37
CA LEU A 42 -9.96 -5.54 5.13
C LEU A 42 -9.73 -4.28 4.29
N GLY A 43 -9.44 -4.40 2.99
CA GLY A 43 -9.15 -3.25 2.16
C GLY A 43 -9.32 -3.48 0.67
N GLU A 44 -9.24 -2.41 -0.07
CA GLU A 44 -9.25 -2.39 -1.53
C GLU A 44 -7.86 -2.00 -2.04
N ILE A 45 -7.41 -2.68 -3.09
CA ILE A 45 -6.08 -2.48 -3.64
C ILE A 45 -6.20 -2.09 -5.11
N PHE A 46 -5.52 -1.01 -5.48
CA PHE A 46 -5.48 -0.50 -6.85
C PHE A 46 -4.04 -0.36 -7.32
N ARG A 47 -3.81 -0.70 -8.58
CA ARG A 47 -2.64 -0.30 -9.33
C ARG A 47 -2.92 1.07 -9.94
N LEU A 48 -2.01 2.01 -9.77
CA LEU A 48 -2.06 3.34 -10.36
C LEU A 48 -0.92 3.48 -11.35
N GLU A 49 -1.24 3.89 -12.57
CA GLU A 49 -0.26 4.35 -13.56
C GLU A 49 -0.37 5.88 -13.66
N ILE A 50 0.68 6.58 -13.31
CA ILE A 50 0.71 8.03 -13.12
C ILE A 50 1.57 8.66 -14.20
N PHE A 51 1.03 9.70 -14.84
CA PHE A 51 1.69 10.47 -15.89
C PHE A 51 2.03 11.86 -15.35
N PHE A 52 3.16 12.40 -15.75
CA PHE A 52 3.66 13.68 -15.28
C PHE A 52 3.49 14.78 -16.33
N VAL A 53 3.40 16.04 -15.88
CA VAL A 53 3.44 17.21 -16.77
C VAL A 53 4.81 17.34 -17.42
N ASP A 54 5.86 17.01 -16.67
CA ASP A 54 7.22 16.93 -17.19
C ASP A 54 7.38 15.66 -18.05
N ASN A 55 7.48 15.84 -19.36
CA ASN A 55 7.63 14.76 -20.32
C ASN A 55 9.01 14.05 -20.27
N GLU A 56 9.96 14.56 -19.49
CA GLU A 56 11.23 13.87 -19.25
C GLU A 56 11.10 12.79 -18.17
N LEU A 57 10.02 12.83 -17.38
CA LEU A 57 9.73 11.80 -16.37
C LEU A 57 8.97 10.63 -17.00
N GLU A 58 9.49 9.43 -16.80
CA GLU A 58 8.79 8.19 -17.16
C GLU A 58 7.54 8.00 -16.30
N PRO A 59 6.47 7.39 -16.85
CA PRO A 59 5.28 7.04 -16.07
C PRO A 59 5.63 6.21 -14.83
N LEU A 60 5.03 6.56 -13.69
CA LEU A 60 5.23 5.88 -12.43
C LEU A 60 4.09 4.92 -12.13
N THR A 61 4.39 3.63 -11.94
CA THR A 61 3.39 2.66 -11.49
C THR A 61 3.56 2.37 -10.01
N ILE A 62 2.47 2.56 -9.24
CA ILE A 62 2.43 2.35 -7.80
C ILE A 62 1.21 1.52 -7.39
N VAL A 63 1.17 1.13 -6.11
CA VAL A 63 0.00 0.50 -5.48
C VAL A 63 -0.61 1.49 -4.50
N ALA A 64 -1.93 1.65 -4.58
CA ALA A 64 -2.73 2.35 -3.59
C ALA A 64 -3.61 1.34 -2.83
N LYS A 65 -3.54 1.36 -1.50
CA LYS A 65 -4.41 0.57 -0.63
C LYS A 65 -5.34 1.49 0.13
N PHE A 66 -6.63 1.17 0.11
CA PHE A 66 -7.70 1.86 0.84
C PHE A 66 -8.37 0.92 1.83
N ALA A 67 -9.06 1.47 2.82
CA ALA A 67 -9.93 0.70 3.69
C ALA A 67 -11.11 0.11 2.87
N ALA A 68 -11.61 -1.06 3.29
CA ALA A 68 -12.82 -1.59 2.70
C ALA A 68 -14.03 -0.68 3.01
N MET A 69 -14.91 -0.52 2.02
CA MET A 69 -16.07 0.37 2.14
C MET A 69 -17.21 -0.19 3.02
N ARG A 70 -17.12 -1.45 3.45
CA ARG A 70 -18.16 -2.08 4.28
C ARG A 70 -18.00 -1.71 5.74
N GLU A 71 -19.09 -1.21 6.36
CA GLU A 71 -19.07 -0.76 7.77
C GLU A 71 -18.63 -1.85 8.74
N GLU A 72 -19.08 -3.11 8.54
CA GLU A 72 -18.66 -4.23 9.39
C GLU A 72 -17.15 -4.46 9.33
N THR A 73 -16.58 -4.31 8.14
CA THR A 73 -15.13 -4.47 7.91
C THR A 73 -14.35 -3.32 8.53
N LEU A 74 -14.84 -2.08 8.38
CA LEU A 74 -14.26 -0.90 9.03
C LEU A 74 -14.31 -1.02 10.56
N ALA A 75 -15.43 -1.50 11.11
CA ALA A 75 -15.57 -1.72 12.55
C ALA A 75 -14.52 -2.73 13.09
N LEU A 76 -14.29 -3.83 12.36
CA LEU A 76 -13.25 -4.80 12.71
C LEU A 76 -11.85 -4.21 12.59
N ALA A 77 -11.59 -3.46 11.51
CA ALA A 77 -10.30 -2.79 11.31
C ALA A 77 -10.01 -1.76 12.40
N ARG A 78 -11.03 -1.02 12.84
CA ARG A 78 -10.97 -0.06 13.95
C ARG A 78 -10.66 -0.76 15.28
N GLN A 79 -11.43 -1.80 15.60
CA GLN A 79 -11.23 -2.59 16.83
C GLN A 79 -9.82 -3.21 16.89
N GLY A 80 -9.35 -3.77 15.78
CA GLY A 80 -8.02 -4.39 15.67
C GLY A 80 -6.89 -3.39 15.47
N ARG A 81 -7.20 -2.10 15.22
CA ARG A 81 -6.23 -1.06 14.80
C ARG A 81 -5.38 -1.55 13.60
N THR A 82 -6.00 -2.30 12.69
CA THR A 82 -5.27 -3.06 11.67
C THR A 82 -4.50 -2.14 10.71
N HIS A 83 -5.17 -1.12 10.18
CA HIS A 83 -4.56 -0.17 9.25
C HIS A 83 -3.50 0.70 9.93
N GLU A 84 -3.76 1.18 11.14
CA GLU A 84 -2.76 1.93 11.92
C GLU A 84 -1.50 1.08 12.16
N ARG A 85 -1.68 -0.19 12.55
CA ARG A 85 -0.56 -1.11 12.78
C ARG A 85 0.22 -1.39 11.51
N GLU A 86 -0.47 -1.54 10.36
CA GLU A 86 0.20 -1.70 9.07
C GLU A 86 1.09 -0.49 8.75
N LEU A 87 0.55 0.73 8.84
CA LEU A 87 1.30 1.94 8.53
C LEU A 87 2.47 2.17 9.49
N ARG A 88 2.25 1.98 10.79
CA ARG A 88 3.31 2.09 11.79
C ARG A 88 4.40 1.03 11.61
N SER A 89 4.03 -0.16 11.14
CA SER A 89 5.02 -1.19 10.86
C SER A 89 6.02 -0.75 9.78
N TYR A 90 5.57 -0.03 8.76
CA TYR A 90 6.48 0.53 7.76
C TYR A 90 7.42 1.59 8.34
N ASP A 91 6.90 2.50 9.15
CA ASP A 91 7.68 3.60 9.72
C ASP A 91 8.61 3.15 10.86
N GLU A 92 8.11 2.33 11.79
CA GLU A 92 8.77 2.07 13.06
C GLU A 92 9.54 0.74 13.09
N LEU A 93 9.06 -0.26 12.35
CA LEU A 93 9.63 -1.60 12.40
C LEU A 93 10.43 -1.93 11.14
N LEU A 94 9.89 -1.70 9.95
CA LEU A 94 10.47 -2.19 8.71
C LEU A 94 11.54 -1.23 8.14
N ALA A 95 11.36 0.07 8.31
CA ALA A 95 12.31 1.06 7.79
C ALA A 95 13.77 0.85 8.25
N PRO A 96 14.06 0.50 9.51
CA PRO A 96 15.43 0.25 9.98
C PRO A 96 15.94 -1.15 9.68
N THR A 97 15.09 -2.09 9.25
CA THR A 97 15.49 -3.50 9.06
C THR A 97 16.08 -3.76 7.67
N PRO A 98 16.94 -4.80 7.52
CA PRO A 98 17.46 -5.23 6.23
C PRO A 98 16.46 -6.10 5.43
N VAL A 99 15.19 -6.11 5.78
CA VAL A 99 14.14 -6.87 5.08
C VAL A 99 13.71 -6.13 3.82
N ASN A 100 13.57 -6.85 2.72
CA ASN A 100 13.05 -6.29 1.49
C ASN A 100 11.53 -6.10 1.58
N VAL A 101 11.10 -4.86 1.67
CA VAL A 101 9.67 -4.48 1.68
C VAL A 101 9.41 -3.42 0.61
N PRO A 102 8.16 -3.30 0.09
CA PRO A 102 7.81 -2.21 -0.81
C PRO A 102 8.08 -0.87 -0.13
N LYS A 103 8.70 0.06 -0.85
CA LYS A 103 8.91 1.41 -0.33
C LYS A 103 7.55 2.09 -0.15
N MET A 104 7.27 2.57 1.05
CA MET A 104 6.13 3.45 1.31
C MET A 104 6.45 4.85 0.77
N LEU A 105 5.60 5.37 -0.11
CA LEU A 105 5.72 6.70 -0.69
C LEU A 105 5.00 7.74 0.18
N ALA A 106 3.77 7.44 0.56
CA ALA A 106 2.98 8.29 1.44
C ALA A 106 1.89 7.46 2.15
N SER A 107 1.43 7.94 3.31
CA SER A 107 0.37 7.27 4.06
C SER A 107 -0.49 8.26 4.85
N TRP A 108 -1.78 7.95 4.96
CA TRP A 108 -2.78 8.72 5.71
C TRP A 108 -3.64 7.78 6.53
N TYR A 109 -4.10 8.24 7.67
CA TYR A 109 -4.94 7.46 8.56
C TYR A 109 -5.87 8.34 9.39
N ASN A 110 -7.13 7.90 9.52
CA ASN A 110 -8.11 8.48 10.41
C ASN A 110 -8.45 7.45 11.52
N ALA A 111 -8.03 7.75 12.75
CA ALA A 111 -8.23 6.85 13.88
C ALA A 111 -9.70 6.69 14.30
N GLU A 112 -10.56 7.67 13.98
CA GLU A 112 -11.98 7.65 14.35
C GLU A 112 -12.79 6.76 13.41
N THR A 113 -12.48 6.81 12.11
CA THR A 113 -13.21 6.07 11.07
C THR A 113 -12.51 4.77 10.65
N ALA A 114 -11.22 4.62 10.93
CA ALA A 114 -10.32 3.59 10.41
C ALA A 114 -10.10 3.67 8.88
N GLU A 115 -10.52 4.76 8.25
CA GLU A 115 -10.14 5.04 6.87
C GLU A 115 -8.63 5.21 6.77
N PHE A 116 -8.04 4.70 5.71
CA PHE A 116 -6.63 4.88 5.44
C PHE A 116 -6.34 4.88 3.94
N LEU A 117 -5.20 5.45 3.60
CA LEU A 117 -4.58 5.35 2.29
C LEU A 117 -3.10 5.08 2.47
N LEU A 118 -2.60 4.08 1.76
CA LEU A 118 -1.18 3.77 1.65
C LEU A 118 -0.79 3.77 0.18
N LEU A 119 0.12 4.67 -0.20
CA LEU A 119 0.78 4.65 -1.49
C LEU A 119 2.15 3.99 -1.34
N GLN A 120 2.39 2.96 -2.12
CA GLN A 120 3.63 2.20 -2.04
C GLN A 120 4.12 1.78 -3.43
N GLU A 121 5.40 1.46 -3.50
CA GLU A 121 6.03 0.89 -4.68
C GLU A 121 5.30 -0.37 -5.14
N LEU A 122 5.15 -0.54 -6.47
CA LEU A 122 4.71 -1.78 -7.05
C LEU A 122 5.88 -2.77 -7.09
N ILE A 123 5.76 -3.86 -6.33
CA ILE A 123 6.65 -5.01 -6.51
C ILE A 123 6.16 -5.81 -7.71
N ASN A 124 7.05 -6.10 -8.65
CA ASN A 124 6.73 -6.88 -9.84
C ASN A 124 6.14 -8.24 -9.45
N ALA A 125 4.89 -8.47 -9.89
CA ALA A 125 4.06 -9.60 -9.48
C ALA A 125 4.51 -10.96 -10.06
N ASP A 126 5.49 -11.00 -10.96
CA ASP A 126 6.03 -12.27 -11.49
C ASP A 126 6.56 -13.22 -10.41
N THR A 127 6.75 -12.69 -9.21
CA THR A 127 7.16 -13.44 -8.02
C THR A 127 6.07 -13.59 -6.97
N SER A 128 4.90 -12.98 -7.16
CA SER A 128 3.77 -13.09 -6.23
C SER A 128 3.17 -14.49 -6.31
N VAL A 129 3.27 -15.24 -5.23
CA VAL A 129 2.64 -16.56 -5.13
C VAL A 129 1.18 -16.38 -4.74
N ASP A 130 0.30 -17.06 -5.46
CA ASP A 130 -1.10 -17.14 -5.08
C ASP A 130 -1.22 -17.71 -3.65
N GLN A 131 -2.01 -17.06 -2.78
CA GLN A 131 -2.22 -17.52 -1.40
C GLN A 131 -2.79 -18.94 -1.29
N ILE A 132 -3.45 -19.40 -2.35
CA ILE A 132 -4.01 -20.77 -2.44
C ILE A 132 -2.98 -21.76 -3.00
N ALA A 133 -1.96 -21.27 -3.68
CA ALA A 133 -0.91 -22.12 -4.24
C ALA A 133 0.10 -22.56 -3.15
N ILE A 134 0.55 -23.80 -3.26
CA ILE A 134 1.56 -24.32 -2.36
C ILE A 134 2.91 -23.68 -2.73
N LEU A 135 3.61 -23.13 -1.73
CA LEU A 135 4.97 -22.63 -1.90
C LEU A 135 5.91 -23.78 -2.28
N SER A 136 6.76 -23.57 -3.27
CA SER A 136 7.89 -24.44 -3.50
C SER A 136 8.89 -24.34 -2.33
N GLU A 137 9.69 -25.37 -2.11
CA GLU A 137 10.73 -25.36 -1.08
C GLU A 137 11.67 -24.15 -1.22
N LYS A 138 12.04 -23.78 -2.46
CA LYS A 138 12.87 -22.61 -2.73
C LYS A 138 12.21 -21.32 -2.24
N GLN A 139 10.91 -21.12 -2.51
CA GLN A 139 10.14 -19.96 -2.06
C GLN A 139 10.00 -19.93 -0.54
N ALA A 140 9.69 -21.07 0.07
CA ALA A 140 9.60 -21.17 1.52
C ALA A 140 10.93 -20.80 2.20
N ARG A 141 12.07 -21.27 1.68
CA ARG A 141 13.40 -20.91 2.18
C ARG A 141 13.69 -19.41 2.07
N LEU A 142 13.26 -18.76 0.98
CA LEU A 142 13.41 -17.31 0.81
C LEU A 142 12.59 -16.55 1.87
N VAL A 143 11.33 -16.93 2.09
CA VAL A 143 10.47 -16.32 3.12
C VAL A 143 11.09 -16.47 4.51
N ILE A 144 11.54 -17.67 4.85
CA ILE A 144 12.21 -17.94 6.15
C ILE A 144 13.48 -17.10 6.30
N SER A 145 14.25 -16.93 5.21
CA SER A 145 15.46 -16.10 5.23
C SER A 145 15.13 -14.62 5.50
N GLU A 146 14.08 -14.08 4.89
CA GLU A 146 13.64 -12.70 5.17
C GLU A 146 13.10 -12.54 6.60
N MET A 147 12.32 -13.52 7.08
CA MET A 147 11.86 -13.54 8.48
C MET A 147 13.01 -13.61 9.47
N ALA A 148 14.05 -14.38 9.17
CA ALA A 148 15.24 -14.46 10.02
C ALA A 148 15.97 -13.12 10.13
N LYS A 149 16.02 -12.32 9.06
CA LYS A 149 16.58 -10.95 9.12
C LYS A 149 15.79 -10.06 10.08
N LEU A 150 14.45 -10.16 10.06
CA LEU A 150 13.59 -9.39 10.97
C LEU A 150 13.79 -9.81 12.44
N LEU A 151 13.97 -11.09 12.71
CA LEU A 151 14.14 -11.61 14.07
C LEU A 151 15.56 -11.39 14.63
N ALA A 152 16.54 -11.16 13.77
CA ALA A 152 17.93 -10.89 14.16
C ALA A 152 18.24 -9.41 14.38
N PHE A 153 17.29 -8.54 14.07
CA PHE A 153 17.38 -7.09 14.22
C PHE A 153 16.83 -6.66 15.57
#